data_3588a3dc0f3a5b9b3e75207a74e0beec
#
_entry.id   3588a3dc0f3a5b9b3e75207a74e0beec
#
_cell.length_a   1.000
_cell.length_b   1.000
_cell.length_c   1.000
_cell.angle_alpha   90.00
_cell.angle_beta   90.00
_cell.angle_gamma   90.00
#
_symmetry.space_group_name_H-M   'P 1'
#
loop_
_entity.id
_entity.type
_entity.pdbx_description
1 polymer ?
#
loop_
_entity_poly.entity_id
_entity_poly.type
_entity_poly.pdbx_seq_one_letter_code
_entity_poly.pdbx_strand_id
1 'polypeptide(L)'
;MKPRNSSPVTDAVTITCQLRRYEVNTVIFSAIIEEIRASLGLDDYQVGITFVGSRAIRTLNHQFRGYDKVTDVLSFPQIEWPKPVPMSKKPNIARRAARRSARIASRATVPLLLGDIVISIPQAAINAANIGQTLERELCFLVVHGFLHLCGYDHIAPKDEKLMLKVQREVMRNLGEDSRRPIWRNCVKATSGRRKRA
;
A
#
# COMPACT_ATOMS: atom_id res chain seq x y z
N MET A 1 -13.30 31.19 18.33
CA MET A 1 -12.49 30.15 17.68
C MET A 1 -13.44 29.13 17.05
N LYS A 2 -13.69 29.19 15.74
CA LYS A 2 -14.62 28.27 15.05
C LYS A 2 -13.93 26.94 14.80
N PRO A 3 -14.55 25.78 15.06
CA PRO A 3 -13.99 24.48 14.71
C PRO A 3 -13.92 24.40 13.17
N ARG A 4 -12.76 24.00 12.65
CA ARG A 4 -12.59 23.68 11.23
C ARG A 4 -13.48 22.48 10.92
N ASN A 5 -14.41 22.70 10.03
CA ASN A 5 -15.29 21.70 9.44
C ASN A 5 -14.40 20.66 8.72
N SER A 6 -14.12 19.54 9.37
CA SER A 6 -13.61 18.36 8.68
C SER A 6 -14.81 17.70 8.01
N SER A 7 -14.92 17.87 6.72
CA SER A 7 -15.80 17.04 5.89
C SER A 7 -15.46 15.57 6.14
N PRO A 8 -16.44 14.66 6.25
CA PRO A 8 -16.16 13.24 6.31
C PRO A 8 -15.69 12.80 4.93
N VAL A 9 -14.37 12.88 4.71
CA VAL A 9 -13.74 12.24 3.57
C VAL A 9 -13.71 10.76 3.94
N THR A 10 -14.52 9.96 3.28
CA THR A 10 -14.41 8.50 3.30
C THR A 10 -13.18 8.14 2.48
N ASP A 11 -11.99 8.42 3.02
CA ASP A 11 -10.75 8.07 2.36
C ASP A 11 -10.62 6.54 2.33
N ALA A 12 -10.62 6.00 1.12
CA ALA A 12 -10.41 4.58 0.87
C ALA A 12 -9.03 4.11 1.35
N VAL A 13 -8.15 5.05 1.67
CA VAL A 13 -6.78 4.83 2.11
C VAL A 13 -6.42 5.82 3.20
N THR A 14 -5.89 5.33 4.31
CA THR A 14 -5.24 6.15 5.32
C THR A 14 -3.72 5.99 5.19
N ILE A 15 -2.99 7.08 4.98
CA ILE A 15 -1.54 7.06 4.78
C ILE A 15 -0.87 7.91 5.85
N THR A 16 0.05 7.29 6.60
CA THR A 16 0.81 7.95 7.67
C THR A 16 2.31 7.74 7.45
N CYS A 17 3.12 8.78 7.65
CA CYS A 17 4.57 8.69 7.68
C CYS A 17 5.09 9.18 9.03
N GLN A 18 5.77 8.32 9.78
CA GLN A 18 6.34 8.64 11.10
C GLN A 18 7.78 9.19 11.02
N LEU A 19 8.33 9.32 9.81
CA LEU A 19 9.72 9.69 9.58
C LEU A 19 9.86 11.12 9.09
N ARG A 20 10.49 12.00 9.90
CA ARG A 20 10.77 13.39 9.51
C ARG A 20 11.76 13.53 8.34
N ARG A 21 12.53 12.48 8.03
CA ARG A 21 13.52 12.46 6.95
C ARG A 21 12.93 12.19 5.56
N TYR A 22 11.65 11.82 5.51
CA TYR A 22 10.99 11.49 4.27
C TYR A 22 9.66 12.22 4.17
N GLU A 23 9.42 12.77 3.01
CA GLU A 23 8.12 13.29 2.61
C GLU A 23 7.48 12.27 1.66
N VAL A 24 6.31 11.78 2.04
CA VAL A 24 5.55 10.78 1.30
C VAL A 24 4.40 11.46 0.57
N ASN A 25 4.32 11.25 -0.74
CA ASN A 25 3.25 11.79 -1.55
C ASN A 25 1.99 10.91 -1.41
N THR A 26 1.09 11.32 -0.53
CA THR A 26 -0.15 10.58 -0.24
C THR A 26 -1.07 10.44 -1.45
N VAL A 27 -1.08 11.41 -2.37
CA VAL A 27 -1.89 11.35 -3.60
C VAL A 27 -1.42 10.22 -4.50
N ILE A 28 -0.11 10.05 -4.66
CA ILE A 28 0.46 8.96 -5.47
C ILE A 28 0.17 7.61 -4.83
N PHE A 29 0.36 7.46 -3.53
CA PHE A 29 0.05 6.19 -2.86
C PHE A 29 -1.45 5.87 -2.87
N SER A 30 -2.32 6.88 -2.75
CA SER A 30 -3.76 6.68 -2.94
C SER A 30 -4.08 6.18 -4.36
N ALA A 31 -3.44 6.75 -5.38
CA ALA A 31 -3.62 6.29 -6.77
C ALA A 31 -3.12 4.85 -6.99
N ILE A 32 -1.99 4.47 -6.36
CA ILE A 32 -1.47 3.09 -6.37
C ILE A 32 -2.51 2.14 -5.77
N ILE A 33 -3.03 2.45 -4.59
CA ILE A 33 -4.04 1.61 -3.92
C ILE A 33 -5.33 1.51 -4.73
N GLU A 34 -5.79 2.60 -5.32
CA GLU A 34 -6.97 2.58 -6.19
C GLU A 34 -6.79 1.64 -7.39
N GLU A 35 -5.60 1.61 -8.00
CA GLU A 35 -5.30 0.70 -9.11
C GLU A 35 -5.24 -0.76 -8.66
N ILE A 36 -4.63 -1.04 -7.48
CA ILE A 36 -4.59 -2.38 -6.90
C ILE A 36 -6.01 -2.87 -6.60
N ARG A 37 -6.83 -2.04 -5.94
CA ARG A 37 -8.22 -2.35 -5.62
C ARG A 37 -9.05 -2.64 -6.87
N ALA A 38 -8.88 -1.83 -7.91
CA ALA A 38 -9.55 -2.04 -9.20
C ALA A 38 -9.14 -3.36 -9.85
N SER A 39 -7.85 -3.70 -9.80
CA SER A 39 -7.31 -4.96 -10.34
C SER A 39 -7.88 -6.19 -9.64
N LEU A 40 -8.28 -6.06 -8.36
CA LEU A 40 -8.82 -7.14 -7.53
C LEU A 40 -10.34 -7.05 -7.31
N GLY A 41 -11.01 -6.00 -7.80
CA GLY A 41 -12.45 -5.80 -7.62
C GLY A 41 -12.87 -5.45 -6.18
N LEU A 42 -11.96 -4.82 -5.43
CA LEU A 42 -12.10 -4.48 -4.00
C LEU A 42 -12.39 -2.99 -3.76
N ASP A 43 -13.21 -2.37 -4.61
CA ASP A 43 -13.48 -0.92 -4.56
C ASP A 43 -14.11 -0.44 -3.23
N ASP A 44 -14.78 -1.31 -2.49
CA ASP A 44 -15.50 -0.99 -1.26
C ASP A 44 -14.70 -1.21 0.03
N TYR A 45 -13.39 -1.54 -0.10
CA TYR A 45 -12.53 -1.81 1.06
C TYR A 45 -11.58 -0.64 1.34
N GLN A 46 -11.30 -0.41 2.61
CA GLN A 46 -10.28 0.53 3.09
C GLN A 46 -8.99 -0.20 3.46
N VAL A 47 -7.87 0.50 3.31
CA VAL A 47 -6.56 0.01 3.75
C VAL A 47 -5.79 1.13 4.43
N GLY A 48 -5.06 0.79 5.52
CA GLY A 48 -4.09 1.66 6.15
C GLY A 48 -2.68 1.39 5.64
N ILE A 49 -1.89 2.44 5.42
CA ILE A 49 -0.46 2.35 5.13
C ILE A 49 0.30 3.22 6.11
N THR A 50 1.24 2.63 6.83
CA THR A 50 2.10 3.37 7.76
C THR A 50 3.57 3.17 7.40
N PHE A 51 4.26 4.28 7.09
CA PHE A 51 5.69 4.29 6.86
C PHE A 51 6.44 4.56 8.15
N VAL A 52 7.37 3.67 8.50
CA VAL A 52 8.10 3.66 9.77
C VAL A 52 9.61 3.54 9.59
N GLY A 53 10.35 3.73 10.68
CA GLY A 53 11.79 3.47 10.76
C GLY A 53 12.12 2.04 11.15
N SER A 54 13.39 1.64 11.01
CA SER A 54 13.88 0.29 11.30
C SER A 54 13.59 -0.17 12.74
N ARG A 55 13.67 0.74 13.73
CA ARG A 55 13.38 0.39 15.13
C ARG A 55 11.91 0.03 15.32
N ALA A 56 11.00 0.82 14.78
CA ALA A 56 9.56 0.60 14.95
C ALA A 56 9.12 -0.72 14.30
N ILE A 57 9.57 -1.00 13.07
CA ILE A 57 9.18 -2.25 12.39
C ILE A 57 9.80 -3.49 13.06
N ARG A 58 11.02 -3.38 13.62
CA ARG A 58 11.64 -4.46 14.42
C ARG A 58 10.80 -4.78 15.65
N THR A 59 10.33 -3.74 16.36
CA THR A 59 9.44 -3.92 17.53
C THR A 59 8.15 -4.64 17.14
N LEU A 60 7.51 -4.21 16.04
CA LEU A 60 6.29 -4.85 15.54
C LEU A 60 6.54 -6.29 15.09
N ASN A 61 7.66 -6.55 14.40
CA ASN A 61 8.04 -7.89 13.96
C ASN A 61 8.26 -8.84 15.14
N HIS A 62 8.90 -8.35 16.19
CA HIS A 62 9.07 -9.11 17.44
C HIS A 62 7.72 -9.38 18.12
N GLN A 63 6.90 -8.35 18.27
CA GLN A 63 5.61 -8.43 18.96
C GLN A 63 4.61 -9.38 18.27
N PHE A 64 4.51 -9.32 16.94
CA PHE A 64 3.46 -10.03 16.19
C PHE A 64 3.93 -11.30 15.50
N ARG A 65 5.23 -11.46 15.25
CA ARG A 65 5.81 -12.62 14.57
C ARG A 65 6.88 -13.37 15.38
N GLY A 66 7.28 -12.84 16.53
CA GLY A 66 8.33 -13.41 17.38
C GLY A 66 9.77 -13.22 16.87
N TYR A 67 9.97 -12.45 15.79
CA TYR A 67 11.29 -12.24 15.19
C TYR A 67 11.88 -10.88 15.58
N ASP A 68 12.93 -10.90 16.43
CA ASP A 68 13.63 -9.66 16.83
C ASP A 68 14.63 -9.19 15.75
N LYS A 69 14.11 -8.89 14.57
CA LYS A 69 14.88 -8.36 13.43
C LYS A 69 14.09 -7.35 12.61
N VAL A 70 14.82 -6.47 11.94
CA VAL A 70 14.23 -5.53 10.98
C VAL A 70 13.67 -6.32 9.79
N THR A 71 12.47 -5.95 9.32
CA THR A 71 11.90 -6.37 8.05
C THR A 71 11.53 -5.14 7.22
N ASP A 72 11.18 -5.30 5.98
CA ASP A 72 10.77 -4.24 5.06
C ASP A 72 9.27 -3.94 5.14
N VAL A 73 8.44 -4.99 5.27
CA VAL A 73 6.98 -4.86 5.32
C VAL A 73 6.37 -5.85 6.31
N LEU A 74 5.27 -5.43 6.94
CA LEU A 74 4.36 -6.25 7.72
C LEU A 74 2.93 -5.95 7.27
N SER A 75 2.12 -7.00 7.11
CA SER A 75 0.70 -6.91 6.76
C SER A 75 -0.15 -7.49 7.87
N PHE A 76 -1.21 -6.78 8.22
CA PHE A 76 -2.15 -7.10 9.30
C PHE A 76 -3.57 -7.19 8.72
N PRO A 77 -3.96 -8.35 8.17
CA PRO A 77 -5.29 -8.54 7.61
C PRO A 77 -6.37 -8.46 8.70
N GLN A 78 -7.49 -7.82 8.38
CA GLN A 78 -8.69 -7.78 9.21
C GLN A 78 -9.76 -8.72 8.68
N ILE A 79 -9.54 -9.33 7.52
CA ILE A 79 -10.46 -10.26 6.87
C ILE A 79 -9.70 -11.56 6.60
N GLU A 80 -10.28 -12.67 7.03
CA GLU A 80 -9.81 -13.99 6.66
C GLU A 80 -10.49 -14.44 5.36
N TRP A 81 -9.70 -14.71 4.34
CA TRP A 81 -10.19 -15.18 3.05
C TRP A 81 -10.05 -16.69 2.96
N PRO A 82 -11.12 -17.46 2.65
CA PRO A 82 -11.03 -18.91 2.48
C PRO A 82 -10.16 -19.32 1.27
N LYS A 83 -9.97 -18.39 0.33
CA LYS A 83 -9.07 -18.49 -0.82
C LYS A 83 -8.60 -17.10 -1.21
N PRO A 84 -7.41 -16.94 -1.84
CA PRO A 84 -6.96 -15.66 -2.32
C PRO A 84 -7.99 -14.99 -3.25
N VAL A 85 -8.16 -13.68 -3.08
CA VAL A 85 -9.06 -12.87 -3.90
C VAL A 85 -8.58 -12.91 -5.36
N PRO A 86 -9.36 -13.40 -6.32
CA PRO A 86 -8.91 -13.53 -7.70
C PRO A 86 -8.78 -12.15 -8.36
N MET A 87 -7.84 -12.04 -9.30
CA MET A 87 -7.79 -10.84 -10.14
C MET A 87 -9.09 -10.65 -10.92
N SER A 88 -9.54 -9.43 -10.99
CA SER A 88 -10.68 -9.05 -11.81
C SER A 88 -10.30 -9.17 -13.31
N LYS A 89 -11.06 -9.95 -14.06
CA LYS A 89 -10.78 -10.20 -15.50
C LYS A 89 -10.86 -8.97 -16.38
N LYS A 90 -11.39 -7.84 -15.89
CA LYS A 90 -11.39 -6.52 -16.57
C LYS A 90 -11.53 -5.43 -15.50
N PRO A 91 -10.59 -4.48 -15.40
CA PRO A 91 -10.86 -3.22 -14.73
C PRO A 91 -11.93 -2.48 -15.55
N ASN A 92 -13.18 -2.58 -15.11
CA ASN A 92 -14.30 -1.96 -15.85
C ASN A 92 -14.37 -0.48 -15.47
N ILE A 93 -13.71 0.37 -16.26
CA ILE A 93 -13.68 1.83 -16.07
C ILE A 93 -15.12 2.40 -15.99
N ALA A 94 -16.05 1.88 -16.80
CA ALA A 94 -17.46 2.29 -16.75
C ALA A 94 -18.13 1.88 -15.43
N ARG A 95 -17.81 0.69 -14.90
CA ARG A 95 -18.30 0.22 -13.61
C ARG A 95 -17.70 1.02 -12.44
N ARG A 96 -16.43 1.45 -12.55
CA ARG A 96 -15.79 2.37 -11.58
C ARG A 96 -16.50 3.73 -11.57
N ALA A 97 -16.76 4.31 -12.72
CA ALA A 97 -17.49 5.58 -12.83
C ALA A 97 -18.91 5.48 -12.29
N ALA A 98 -19.65 4.42 -12.64
CA ALA A 98 -21.00 4.16 -12.15
C ALA A 98 -21.04 3.94 -10.62
N ARG A 99 -20.10 3.14 -10.07
CA ARG A 99 -19.99 2.92 -8.61
C ARG A 99 -19.60 4.18 -7.87
N ARG A 100 -18.66 5.00 -8.41
CA ARG A 100 -18.30 6.29 -7.83
C ARG A 100 -19.49 7.22 -7.76
N SER A 101 -20.30 7.30 -8.82
CA SER A 101 -21.54 8.07 -8.85
C SER A 101 -22.58 7.52 -7.87
N ALA A 102 -22.73 6.19 -7.78
CA ALA A 102 -23.63 5.54 -6.82
C ALA A 102 -23.21 5.76 -5.36
N ARG A 103 -21.89 5.74 -5.05
CA ARG A 103 -21.36 6.07 -3.70
C ARG A 103 -21.62 7.51 -3.31
N ILE A 104 -21.55 8.45 -4.27
CA ILE A 104 -21.90 9.86 -4.03
C ILE A 104 -23.40 9.99 -3.74
N ALA A 105 -24.23 9.15 -4.37
CA ALA A 105 -25.69 9.16 -4.21
C ALA A 105 -26.18 8.34 -2.99
N SER A 106 -25.49 7.25 -2.62
CA SER A 106 -25.84 6.41 -1.47
C SER A 106 -25.06 6.81 -0.21
N ARG A 107 -25.75 7.46 0.69
CA ARG A 107 -25.25 8.04 1.94
C ARG A 107 -24.83 7.02 3.04
N ALA A 108 -24.61 5.74 2.77
CA ALA A 108 -24.62 4.77 3.86
C ALA A 108 -23.95 3.40 3.66
N THR A 109 -22.76 3.27 3.13
CA THR A 109 -21.97 2.06 3.45
C THR A 109 -20.64 2.48 4.03
N VAL A 110 -20.44 2.18 5.31
CA VAL A 110 -19.12 2.27 5.95
C VAL A 110 -18.22 1.28 5.20
N PRO A 111 -17.11 1.74 4.58
CA PRO A 111 -16.21 0.83 3.88
C PRO A 111 -15.66 -0.21 4.86
N LEU A 112 -15.53 -1.46 4.41
CA LEU A 112 -14.93 -2.52 5.21
C LEU A 112 -13.41 -2.34 5.28
N LEU A 113 -12.83 -2.41 6.48
CA LEU A 113 -11.39 -2.36 6.66
C LEU A 113 -10.77 -3.68 6.20
N LEU A 114 -9.93 -3.60 5.16
CA LEU A 114 -9.18 -4.76 4.64
C LEU A 114 -8.02 -5.13 5.58
N GLY A 115 -7.37 -4.12 6.13
CA GLY A 115 -6.24 -4.26 7.04
C GLY A 115 -5.22 -3.14 6.91
N ASP A 116 -4.07 -3.33 7.58
CA ASP A 116 -2.99 -2.37 7.63
C ASP A 116 -1.69 -2.94 7.05
N ILE A 117 -0.93 -2.08 6.36
CA ILE A 117 0.40 -2.37 5.82
C ILE A 117 1.40 -1.43 6.49
N VAL A 118 2.42 -1.98 7.14
CA VAL A 118 3.49 -1.20 7.76
C VAL A 118 4.79 -1.42 7.00
N ILE A 119 5.42 -0.35 6.51
CA ILE A 119 6.60 -0.40 5.65
C ILE A 119 7.76 0.37 6.27
N SER A 120 8.93 -0.24 6.34
CA SER A 120 10.17 0.41 6.75
C SER A 120 10.85 1.07 5.56
N ILE A 121 10.78 2.40 5.45
CA ILE A 121 11.49 3.13 4.36
C ILE A 121 13.01 2.87 4.40
N PRO A 122 13.70 2.88 5.56
CA PRO A 122 15.14 2.59 5.59
C PRO A 122 15.49 1.19 5.08
N GLN A 123 14.68 0.16 5.41
CA GLN A 123 14.92 -1.20 4.92
C GLN A 123 14.61 -1.30 3.43
N ALA A 124 13.53 -0.69 2.96
CA ALA A 124 13.21 -0.60 1.54
C ALA A 124 14.33 0.07 0.73
N ALA A 125 14.95 1.12 1.27
CA ALA A 125 16.08 1.79 0.61
C ALA A 125 17.31 0.86 0.50
N ILE A 126 17.59 0.05 1.52
CA ILE A 126 18.66 -0.96 1.47
C ILE A 126 18.35 -2.02 0.42
N ASN A 127 17.12 -2.55 0.42
CA ASN A 127 16.70 -3.57 -0.54
C ASN A 127 16.80 -3.05 -1.99
N ALA A 128 16.27 -1.85 -2.24
CA ALA A 128 16.34 -1.20 -3.55
C ALA A 128 17.78 -1.05 -4.05
N ALA A 129 18.69 -0.57 -3.18
CA ALA A 129 20.11 -0.42 -3.51
C ALA A 129 20.78 -1.75 -3.85
N ASN A 130 20.49 -2.82 -3.09
CA ASN A 130 21.05 -4.15 -3.28
C ASN A 130 20.69 -4.77 -4.64
N ILE A 131 19.53 -4.42 -5.20
CA ILE A 131 19.03 -4.95 -6.48
C ILE A 131 19.09 -3.92 -7.61
N GLY A 132 19.74 -2.77 -7.39
CA GLY A 132 19.92 -1.73 -8.40
C GLY A 132 18.63 -1.03 -8.84
N GLN A 133 17.65 -0.90 -7.94
CA GLN A 133 16.36 -0.27 -8.21
C GLN A 133 16.20 1.06 -7.48
N THR A 134 15.16 1.83 -7.85
CA THR A 134 14.80 3.05 -7.12
C THR A 134 14.00 2.74 -5.87
N LEU A 135 14.12 3.60 -4.85
CA LEU A 135 13.32 3.49 -3.63
C LEU A 135 11.82 3.59 -3.92
N GLU A 136 11.44 4.45 -4.86
CA GLU A 136 10.03 4.60 -5.24
C GLU A 136 9.43 3.30 -5.78
N ARG A 137 10.17 2.60 -6.66
CA ARG A 137 9.73 1.31 -7.20
C ARG A 137 9.64 0.27 -6.09
N GLU A 138 10.62 0.21 -5.21
CA GLU A 138 10.61 -0.72 -4.08
C GLU A 138 9.44 -0.46 -3.14
N LEU A 139 9.15 0.79 -2.79
CA LEU A 139 7.98 1.12 -1.96
C LEU A 139 6.67 0.72 -2.64
N CYS A 140 6.54 0.97 -3.94
CA CYS A 140 5.39 0.51 -4.71
C CYS A 140 5.26 -1.03 -4.68
N PHE A 141 6.36 -1.74 -4.89
CA PHE A 141 6.41 -3.20 -4.82
C PHE A 141 5.97 -3.73 -3.46
N LEU A 142 6.48 -3.14 -2.36
CA LEU A 142 6.11 -3.53 -0.99
C LEU A 142 4.65 -3.23 -0.67
N VAL A 143 4.09 -2.12 -1.19
CA VAL A 143 2.66 -1.83 -1.06
C VAL A 143 1.82 -2.89 -1.77
N VAL A 144 2.16 -3.25 -3.01
CA VAL A 144 1.48 -4.31 -3.77
C VAL A 144 1.59 -5.64 -3.03
N HIS A 145 2.79 -6.01 -2.61
CA HIS A 145 3.07 -7.24 -1.87
C HIS A 145 2.25 -7.35 -0.58
N GLY A 146 2.30 -6.30 0.24
CA GLY A 146 1.51 -6.23 1.48
C GLY A 146 0.02 -6.29 1.23
N PHE A 147 -0.48 -5.61 0.20
CA PHE A 147 -1.89 -5.63 -0.16
C PHE A 147 -2.35 -7.04 -0.59
N LEU A 148 -1.53 -7.77 -1.33
CA LEU A 148 -1.85 -9.15 -1.70
C LEU A 148 -1.96 -10.05 -0.47
N HIS A 149 -1.10 -9.87 0.55
CA HIS A 149 -1.26 -10.58 1.81
C HIS A 149 -2.58 -10.26 2.51
N LEU A 150 -3.04 -8.99 2.50
CA LEU A 150 -4.37 -8.64 3.02
C LEU A 150 -5.50 -9.33 2.25
N CYS A 151 -5.26 -9.75 1.01
CA CYS A 151 -6.21 -10.46 0.14
C CYS A 151 -6.07 -11.99 0.22
N GLY A 152 -5.33 -12.52 1.19
CA GLY A 152 -5.18 -13.95 1.41
C GLY A 152 -4.15 -14.65 0.51
N TYR A 153 -3.33 -13.90 -0.24
CA TYR A 153 -2.18 -14.47 -0.94
C TYR A 153 -1.06 -14.78 0.05
N ASP A 154 -0.36 -15.88 -0.21
CA ASP A 154 0.80 -16.29 0.58
C ASP A 154 1.91 -16.83 -0.35
N HIS A 155 3.11 -16.98 0.17
CA HIS A 155 4.28 -17.48 -0.54
C HIS A 155 5.04 -18.57 0.25
N ILE A 156 4.36 -19.22 1.23
CA ILE A 156 4.95 -20.31 2.03
C ILE A 156 5.05 -21.57 1.17
N ALA A 157 3.95 -21.97 0.51
CA ALA A 157 3.98 -23.13 -0.38
C ALA A 157 4.38 -22.71 -1.82
N PRO A 158 5.19 -23.52 -2.55
CA PRO A 158 5.65 -23.16 -3.90
C PRO A 158 4.53 -22.85 -4.92
N LYS A 159 3.35 -23.46 -4.75
CA LYS A 159 2.18 -23.21 -5.59
C LYS A 159 1.59 -21.83 -5.32
N ASP A 160 1.50 -21.45 -4.05
CA ASP A 160 0.92 -20.18 -3.62
C ASP A 160 1.87 -19.03 -3.95
N GLU A 161 3.18 -19.23 -3.77
CA GLU A 161 4.22 -18.30 -4.22
C GLU A 161 4.10 -18.00 -5.72
N LYS A 162 3.99 -19.03 -6.57
CA LYS A 162 3.82 -18.83 -8.02
C LYS A 162 2.58 -18.02 -8.35
N LEU A 163 1.48 -18.28 -7.65
CA LEU A 163 0.23 -17.53 -7.83
C LEU A 163 0.41 -16.08 -7.42
N MET A 164 0.95 -15.83 -6.22
CA MET A 164 1.18 -14.49 -5.71
C MET A 164 2.12 -13.69 -6.63
N LEU A 165 3.26 -14.26 -7.03
CA LEU A 165 4.21 -13.62 -7.95
C LEU A 165 3.61 -13.30 -9.31
N LYS A 166 2.71 -14.17 -9.83
CA LYS A 166 2.00 -13.90 -11.08
C LYS A 166 1.10 -12.68 -10.95
N VAL A 167 0.29 -12.62 -9.90
CA VAL A 167 -0.65 -11.51 -9.64
C VAL A 167 0.12 -10.23 -9.37
N GLN A 168 1.18 -10.29 -8.54
CA GLN A 168 2.02 -9.15 -8.25
C GLN A 168 2.64 -8.52 -9.49
N ARG A 169 3.18 -9.34 -10.41
CA ARG A 169 3.72 -8.86 -11.69
C ARG A 169 2.65 -8.20 -12.57
N GLU A 170 1.44 -8.75 -12.59
CA GLU A 170 0.35 -8.18 -13.36
C GLU A 170 -0.10 -6.83 -12.81
N VAL A 171 -0.24 -6.72 -11.48
CA VAL A 171 -0.56 -5.45 -10.81
C VAL A 171 0.54 -4.41 -11.02
N MET A 172 1.83 -4.76 -10.87
CA MET A 172 2.95 -3.87 -11.13
C MET A 172 2.96 -3.36 -12.58
N ARG A 173 2.62 -4.21 -13.54
CA ARG A 173 2.48 -3.81 -14.95
C ARG A 173 1.33 -2.82 -15.15
N ASN A 174 0.20 -3.03 -14.50
CA ASN A 174 -0.93 -2.08 -14.53
C ASN A 174 -0.56 -0.73 -13.92
N LEU A 175 0.33 -0.72 -12.93
CA LEU A 175 0.90 0.51 -12.33
C LEU A 175 1.96 1.18 -13.23
N GLY A 176 2.25 0.62 -14.40
CA GLY A 176 3.13 1.19 -15.40
C GLY A 176 4.61 0.80 -15.25
N GLU A 177 4.92 -0.40 -14.76
CA GLU A 177 6.30 -0.89 -14.61
C GLU A 177 7.08 -0.83 -15.94
N ASP A 178 6.41 -1.14 -17.05
CA ASP A 178 7.01 -1.10 -18.41
C ASP A 178 6.92 0.30 -19.04
N SER A 179 6.42 1.30 -18.31
CA SER A 179 6.20 2.66 -18.78
C SER A 179 7.39 3.57 -18.49
N ARG A 180 7.64 4.56 -19.36
CA ARG A 180 8.59 5.64 -19.09
C ARG A 180 8.15 6.55 -17.93
N ARG A 181 6.86 6.53 -17.54
CA ARG A 181 6.26 7.33 -16.47
C ARG A 181 5.38 6.46 -15.57
N PRO A 182 5.98 5.59 -14.75
CA PRO A 182 5.19 4.77 -13.84
C PRO A 182 4.48 5.64 -12.80
N ILE A 183 3.34 5.14 -12.30
CA ILE A 183 2.49 5.87 -11.36
C ILE A 183 3.21 6.22 -10.05
N TRP A 184 4.20 5.41 -9.62
CA TRP A 184 4.95 5.61 -8.38
C TRP A 184 6.05 6.66 -8.44
N ARG A 185 6.30 7.28 -9.61
CA ARG A 185 7.36 8.28 -9.76
C ARG A 185 7.12 9.45 -8.78
N ASN A 186 8.17 9.85 -8.04
CA ASN A 186 8.11 10.89 -7.00
C ASN A 186 7.14 10.58 -5.84
N CYS A 187 6.88 9.31 -5.53
CA CYS A 187 6.04 8.94 -4.38
C CYS A 187 6.71 9.22 -3.03
N VAL A 188 8.04 9.35 -3.00
CA VAL A 188 8.81 9.67 -1.80
C VAL A 188 9.96 10.63 -2.13
N LYS A 189 10.27 11.53 -1.19
CA LYS A 189 11.46 12.40 -1.25
C LYS A 189 12.18 12.38 0.09
N ALA A 190 13.51 12.32 0.05
CA ALA A 190 14.30 12.57 1.23
C ALA A 190 14.28 14.08 1.55
N THR A 191 13.88 14.45 2.75
CA THR A 191 13.96 15.84 3.21
C THR A 191 15.40 16.14 3.56
N SER A 192 16.00 17.15 2.93
CA SER A 192 17.29 17.67 3.35
C SER A 192 17.15 18.24 4.76
N GLY A 193 17.65 17.51 5.76
CA GLY A 193 17.69 17.98 7.14
C GLY A 193 18.54 19.26 7.21
N ARG A 194 17.92 20.42 7.15
CA ARG A 194 18.56 21.65 7.62
C ARG A 194 18.88 21.44 9.10
N ARG A 195 20.14 21.11 9.42
CA ARG A 195 20.66 21.30 10.76
C ARG A 195 20.49 22.79 11.06
N LYS A 196 19.51 23.16 11.88
CA LYS A 196 19.58 24.42 12.60
C LYS A 196 20.80 24.29 13.50
N ARG A 197 21.90 24.92 13.12
CA ARG A 197 22.99 25.22 14.06
C ARG A 197 22.37 26.18 15.07
N ALA A 198 22.30 25.75 16.32
CA ALA A 198 22.12 26.63 17.46
C ALA A 198 23.44 27.37 17.70
#